data_aca8666eedc9b28b8e571a968d947e96
#
_entry.id   aca8666eedc9b28b8e571a968d947e96
#
_cell.length_a   1.000
_cell.length_b   1.000
_cell.length_c   1.000
_cell.angle_alpha   90.00
_cell.angle_beta   90.00
_cell.angle_gamma   90.00
#
_symmetry.space_group_name_H-M   'P 1'
#
loop_
_entity.id
_entity.type
_entity.pdbx_description
1 polymer ?
#
loop_
_entity_poly.entity_id
_entity_poly.type
_entity_poly.pdbx_seq_one_letter_code
_entity_poly.pdbx_strand_id
1 'polypeptide(L)'
;MDNIKQELVETKFAIGAIVKHRFLDFRGVIFDVDPEFNNTEEWYQSIPSSIRPIKEQPFYHLFAENGEIFYIAYVSEQNLLEDDSEELPRHPEIQNLFSHFENGKFMPVARAIN
;
A
#
# COMPACT_ATOMS: atom_id res chain seq x y z
N MET A 1 -26.76 0.08 -24.56
CA MET A 1 -26.53 0.25 -23.54
C MET A 1 -25.61 -0.50 -22.98
N ASP A 2 -24.82 -0.10 -22.54
CA ASP A 2 -23.96 -0.78 -22.05
C ASP A 2 -24.08 -1.10 -20.76
N ASN A 3 -23.85 -2.12 -20.44
CA ASN A 3 -23.96 -2.68 -19.22
C ASN A 3 -22.65 -2.87 -18.62
N ILE A 4 -21.92 -1.85 -18.61
CA ILE A 4 -20.64 -1.93 -17.93
C ILE A 4 -20.91 -1.96 -16.47
N LYS A 5 -20.72 -3.10 -15.89
CA LYS A 5 -20.78 -3.20 -14.47
C LYS A 5 -19.44 -2.83 -13.94
N GLN A 6 -19.38 -1.75 -13.23
CA GLN A 6 -18.20 -1.46 -12.47
C GLN A 6 -18.34 -2.17 -11.16
N GLU A 7 -17.48 -3.13 -10.94
CA GLU A 7 -17.40 -3.75 -9.64
C GLU A 7 -16.66 -2.82 -8.72
N LEU A 8 -17.33 -2.46 -7.64
CA LEU A 8 -16.70 -1.68 -6.60
C LEU A 8 -15.98 -2.64 -5.68
N VAL A 9 -14.68 -2.48 -5.57
CA VAL A 9 -13.88 -3.27 -4.65
C VAL A 9 -13.62 -2.43 -3.42
N GLU A 10 -14.04 -2.91 -2.27
CA GLU A 10 -13.78 -2.22 -1.02
C GLU A 10 -12.36 -2.47 -0.60
N THR A 11 -11.67 -1.40 -0.24
CA THR A 11 -10.30 -1.49 0.28
C THR A 11 -10.31 -1.13 1.75
N LYS A 12 -9.60 -1.93 2.54
CA LYS A 12 -9.54 -1.73 3.97
C LYS A 12 -8.70 -0.51 4.36
N PHE A 13 -7.69 -0.19 3.56
CA PHE A 13 -6.78 0.90 3.85
C PHE A 13 -6.84 1.96 2.77
N ALA A 14 -6.68 3.21 3.16
CA ALA A 14 -6.72 4.34 2.23
C ALA A 14 -5.33 4.71 1.75
N ILE A 15 -5.26 5.42 0.61
CA ILE A 15 -4.03 6.06 0.14
C ILE A 15 -3.57 7.01 1.26
N GLY A 16 -2.30 6.97 1.59
CA GLY A 16 -1.73 7.80 2.66
C GLY A 16 -1.71 7.14 4.03
N ALA A 17 -2.40 6.01 4.18
CA ALA A 17 -2.41 5.30 5.46
C ALA A 17 -1.04 4.69 5.76
N ILE A 18 -0.71 4.64 7.04
CA ILE A 18 0.53 4.01 7.50
C ILE A 18 0.20 2.59 7.93
N VAL A 19 0.87 1.63 7.32
CA VAL A 19 0.64 0.21 7.59
C VAL A 19 1.95 -0.51 7.86
N LYS A 20 1.85 -1.68 8.47
CA LYS A 20 3.01 -2.54 8.68
C LYS A 20 2.69 -3.94 8.17
N HIS A 21 3.73 -4.67 7.77
CA HIS A 21 3.55 -6.05 7.35
C HIS A 21 3.26 -6.93 8.56
N ARG A 22 2.36 -7.87 8.38
CA ARG A 22 1.94 -8.77 9.47
C ARG A 22 3.06 -9.68 9.95
N PHE A 23 3.91 -10.13 9.05
CA PHE A 23 4.94 -11.13 9.34
C PHE A 23 6.38 -10.65 9.14
N LEU A 24 6.59 -9.73 8.22
CA LEU A 24 7.92 -9.22 7.89
C LEU A 24 8.16 -7.89 8.59
N ASP A 25 9.44 -7.60 8.84
CA ASP A 25 9.78 -6.40 9.61
C ASP A 25 9.93 -5.18 8.72
N PHE A 26 8.80 -4.61 8.30
CA PHE A 26 8.79 -3.32 7.62
C PHE A 26 7.41 -2.67 7.73
N ARG A 27 7.40 -1.38 7.47
CA ARG A 27 6.18 -0.59 7.44
C ARG A 27 6.26 0.39 6.29
N GLY A 28 5.18 1.05 5.98
CA GLY A 28 5.20 2.01 4.88
C GLY A 28 3.93 2.81 4.77
N VAL A 29 3.94 3.70 3.77
CA VAL A 29 2.81 4.55 3.43
C VAL A 29 2.23 4.06 2.12
N ILE A 30 0.93 3.85 2.10
CA ILE A 30 0.24 3.42 0.88
C ILE A 30 0.18 4.57 -0.11
N PHE A 31 0.68 4.34 -1.33
CA PHE A 31 0.60 5.36 -2.37
C PHE A 31 -0.23 4.92 -3.57
N ASP A 32 -0.58 3.65 -3.67
CA ASP A 32 -1.43 3.16 -4.74
C ASP A 32 -2.04 1.82 -4.31
N VAL A 33 -3.15 1.45 -4.94
CA VAL A 33 -3.82 0.20 -4.65
C VAL A 33 -4.34 -0.43 -5.94
N ASP A 34 -4.15 -1.74 -6.06
CA ASP A 34 -4.72 -2.53 -7.14
C ASP A 34 -5.90 -3.33 -6.57
N PRO A 35 -7.04 -3.38 -7.25
CA PRO A 35 -8.20 -4.10 -6.72
C PRO A 35 -7.95 -5.59 -6.56
N GLU A 36 -7.02 -6.16 -7.33
CA GLU A 36 -6.58 -7.53 -7.16
C GLU A 36 -5.13 -7.64 -7.64
N PHE A 37 -4.52 -8.79 -7.45
CA PHE A 37 -3.11 -9.00 -7.81
C PHE A 37 -2.83 -8.58 -9.25
N ASN A 38 -1.81 -7.75 -9.43
CA ASN A 38 -1.41 -7.25 -10.73
C ASN A 38 0.12 -7.18 -10.82
N ASN A 39 0.75 -8.33 -10.79
CA ASN A 39 2.19 -8.44 -10.93
C ASN A 39 2.47 -9.78 -11.62
N THR A 40 3.73 -10.16 -11.76
CA THR A 40 4.07 -11.38 -12.50
C THR A 40 3.89 -12.63 -11.64
N GLU A 41 3.65 -13.74 -12.30
CA GLU A 41 3.56 -15.02 -11.62
C GLU A 41 4.89 -15.37 -10.93
N GLU A 42 6.02 -15.01 -11.56
CA GLU A 42 7.33 -15.25 -10.97
C GLU A 42 7.47 -14.52 -9.64
N TRP A 43 7.02 -13.26 -9.60
CA TRP A 43 7.06 -12.48 -8.37
C TRP A 43 6.18 -13.13 -7.30
N TYR A 44 4.98 -13.56 -7.69
CA TYR A 44 4.03 -14.20 -6.79
C TYR A 44 4.63 -15.49 -6.18
N GLN A 45 5.25 -16.31 -7.03
CA GLN A 45 5.84 -17.56 -6.57
C GLN A 45 7.09 -17.33 -5.70
N SER A 46 7.68 -16.13 -5.75
CA SER A 46 8.82 -15.80 -4.91
C SER A 46 8.41 -15.55 -3.46
N ILE A 47 7.14 -15.32 -3.19
CA ILE A 47 6.67 -15.12 -1.83
C ILE A 47 6.73 -16.47 -1.12
N PRO A 48 7.31 -16.53 0.09
CA PRO A 48 7.33 -17.78 0.84
C PRO A 48 5.93 -18.37 0.99
N SER A 49 5.79 -19.67 0.73
CA SER A 49 4.47 -20.31 0.71
C SER A 49 3.68 -20.14 2.02
N SER A 50 4.38 -20.00 3.13
CA SER A 50 3.74 -19.85 4.44
C SER A 50 3.00 -18.52 4.59
N ILE A 51 3.37 -17.51 3.79
CA ILE A 51 2.74 -16.18 3.86
C ILE A 51 2.19 -15.74 2.50
N ARG A 52 2.19 -16.63 1.51
CA ARG A 52 1.70 -16.29 0.17
C ARG A 52 0.20 -16.10 0.19
N PRO A 53 -0.27 -14.91 -0.19
CA PRO A 53 -1.71 -14.59 -0.11
C PRO A 53 -2.47 -15.08 -1.34
N ILE A 54 -3.79 -15.09 -1.25
CA ILE A 54 -4.61 -15.29 -2.45
C ILE A 54 -4.53 -14.03 -3.32
N LYS A 55 -4.72 -14.21 -4.61
CA LYS A 55 -4.61 -13.11 -5.58
C LYS A 55 -5.86 -12.23 -5.63
N GLU A 56 -7.01 -12.79 -5.27
CA GLU A 56 -8.30 -12.11 -5.38
C GLU A 56 -8.58 -11.26 -4.14
N GLN A 57 -7.80 -10.23 -3.98
CA GLN A 57 -7.94 -9.25 -2.91
C GLN A 57 -7.15 -8.00 -3.26
N PRO A 58 -7.37 -6.86 -2.62
CA PRO A 58 -6.57 -5.68 -2.88
C PRO A 58 -5.09 -5.89 -2.57
N PHE A 59 -4.23 -5.35 -3.42
CA PHE A 59 -2.79 -5.30 -3.20
C PHE A 59 -2.38 -3.84 -3.19
N TYR A 60 -1.49 -3.50 -2.27
CA TYR A 60 -1.10 -2.12 -2.02
C TYR A 60 0.35 -1.87 -2.37
N HIS A 61 0.60 -0.70 -2.96
CA HIS A 61 1.96 -0.24 -3.23
C HIS A 61 2.37 0.67 -2.09
N LEU A 62 3.50 0.37 -1.46
CA LEU A 62 3.96 1.08 -0.28
C LEU A 62 5.29 1.77 -0.52
N PHE A 63 5.42 2.98 0.00
CA PHE A 63 6.74 3.54 0.27
C PHE A 63 7.17 2.92 1.59
N ALA A 64 8.02 1.90 1.51
CA ALA A 64 8.36 1.05 2.64
C ALA A 64 9.70 1.41 3.25
N GLU A 65 9.82 1.11 4.53
CA GLU A 65 11.07 1.31 5.24
C GLU A 65 11.29 0.18 6.25
N ASN A 66 12.56 -0.14 6.44
CA ASN A 66 13.00 -1.08 7.45
C ASN A 66 14.28 -0.46 8.04
N GLY A 67 14.15 0.22 9.17
CA GLY A 67 15.27 0.98 9.74
C GLY A 67 15.68 2.10 8.80
N GLU A 68 16.89 2.03 8.28
CA GLU A 68 17.42 3.06 7.37
C GLU A 68 17.31 2.67 5.89
N ILE A 69 16.68 1.54 5.60
CA ILE A 69 16.53 1.06 4.23
C ILE A 69 15.15 1.46 3.72
N PHE A 70 15.12 2.07 2.54
CA PHE A 70 13.88 2.53 1.90
C PHE A 70 13.68 1.81 0.57
N TYR A 71 12.45 1.38 0.29
CA TYR A 71 12.15 0.65 -0.94
C TYR A 71 10.65 0.73 -1.25
N ILE A 72 10.26 0.18 -2.39
CA ILE A 72 8.87 0.05 -2.77
C ILE A 72 8.45 -1.39 -2.49
N ALA A 73 7.35 -1.56 -1.77
CA ALA A 73 6.82 -2.89 -1.48
C ALA A 73 5.43 -3.05 -2.09
N TYR A 74 5.09 -4.27 -2.44
CA TYR A 74 3.78 -4.62 -2.98
C TYR A 74 3.21 -5.72 -2.08
N VAL A 75 2.11 -5.41 -1.39
CA VAL A 75 1.62 -6.27 -0.29
C VAL A 75 0.12 -6.44 -0.36
N SER A 76 -0.32 -7.68 -0.18
CA SER A 76 -1.75 -8.00 -0.11
C SER A 76 -2.40 -7.41 1.13
N GLU A 77 -3.67 -7.12 1.03
CA GLU A 77 -4.44 -6.60 2.15
C GLU A 77 -4.37 -7.50 3.37
N GLN A 78 -4.43 -8.83 3.17
CA GLN A 78 -4.42 -9.78 4.29
C GLN A 78 -3.11 -9.74 5.08
N ASN A 79 -2.02 -9.29 4.46
CA ASN A 79 -0.71 -9.25 5.11
C ASN A 79 -0.36 -7.88 5.69
N LEU A 80 -1.33 -6.98 5.76
CA LEU A 80 -1.13 -5.64 6.31
C LEU A 80 -1.94 -5.41 7.57
N LEU A 81 -1.37 -4.61 8.47
CA LEU A 81 -2.01 -4.14 9.69
C LEU A 81 -1.80 -2.64 9.77
N GLU A 82 -2.70 -1.95 10.46
CA GLU A 82 -2.49 -0.54 10.77
C GLU A 82 -1.23 -0.41 11.60
N ASP A 83 -0.43 0.61 11.30
CA ASP A 83 0.72 0.94 12.12
C ASP A 83 0.34 2.13 12.99
N ASP A 84 0.24 1.91 14.28
CA ASP A 84 -0.14 2.94 15.23
C ASP A 84 1.04 3.52 15.99
N SER A 85 2.25 3.30 15.51
CA SER A 85 3.43 3.88 16.15
C SER A 85 3.40 5.40 15.97
N GLU A 86 3.99 6.10 16.95
CA GLU A 86 3.97 7.56 16.92
C GLU A 86 4.96 8.14 15.92
N GLU A 87 5.95 7.37 15.53
CA GLU A 87 6.99 7.85 14.64
C GLU A 87 6.56 7.74 13.19
N LEU A 88 6.56 8.85 12.46
CA LEU A 88 6.15 8.86 11.06
C LEU A 88 7.22 8.25 10.17
N PRO A 89 6.79 7.54 9.10
CA PRO A 89 7.73 7.03 8.10
C PRO A 89 8.51 8.15 7.43
N ARG A 90 9.74 7.85 7.05
CA ARG A 90 10.67 8.85 6.50
C ARG A 90 11.13 8.52 5.09
N HIS A 91 10.40 7.66 4.37
CA HIS A 91 10.76 7.34 3.00
C HIS A 91 10.83 8.64 2.17
N PRO A 92 11.93 8.85 1.44
CA PRO A 92 12.13 10.13 0.73
C PRO A 92 11.08 10.44 -0.33
N GLU A 93 10.40 9.42 -0.89
CA GLU A 93 9.37 9.65 -1.88
C GLU A 93 8.05 10.16 -1.33
N ILE A 94 7.87 10.10 -0.01
CA ILE A 94 6.62 10.56 0.60
C ILE A 94 6.35 12.02 0.24
N GLN A 95 7.36 12.87 0.36
CA GLN A 95 7.18 14.29 0.09
C GLN A 95 6.84 14.60 -1.37
N ASN A 96 7.06 13.67 -2.28
CA ASN A 96 6.74 13.88 -3.70
C ASN A 96 5.28 13.64 -4.02
N LEU A 97 4.58 12.82 -3.25
CA LEU A 97 3.18 12.50 -3.48
C LEU A 97 2.24 13.00 -2.40
N PHE A 98 2.76 13.38 -1.25
CA PHE A 98 1.93 13.81 -0.13
C PHE A 98 2.35 15.18 0.35
N SER A 99 1.36 16.00 0.71
CA SER A 99 1.62 17.38 1.14
C SER A 99 1.86 17.49 2.64
N HIS A 100 1.14 16.73 3.43
CA HIS A 100 1.23 16.80 4.88
C HIS A 100 0.53 15.60 5.51
N PHE A 101 0.71 15.45 6.81
CA PHE A 101 0.08 14.40 7.60
C PHE A 101 -1.06 15.01 8.40
N GLU A 102 -2.25 14.40 8.30
CA GLU A 102 -3.44 14.94 8.96
C GLU A 102 -4.42 13.81 9.24
N ASN A 103 -5.01 13.82 10.43
CA ASN A 103 -6.02 12.84 10.81
C ASN A 103 -5.57 11.38 10.62
N GLY A 104 -4.33 11.10 10.98
CA GLY A 104 -3.82 9.73 10.97
C GLY A 104 -3.30 9.24 9.64
N LYS A 105 -3.23 10.08 8.62
CA LYS A 105 -2.71 9.66 7.32
C LYS A 105 -2.07 10.82 6.57
N PHE A 106 -1.24 10.47 5.60
CA PHE A 106 -0.66 11.45 4.70
C PHE A 106 -1.68 11.87 3.65
N MET A 107 -1.74 13.16 3.37
CA MET A 107 -2.70 13.70 2.42
C MET A 107 -2.05 13.91 1.06
N PRO A 108 -2.64 13.37 -0.01
CA PRO A 108 -2.06 13.52 -1.34
C PRO A 108 -1.92 14.98 -1.74
N VAL A 109 -0.90 15.25 -2.55
CA VAL A 109 -0.71 16.59 -3.11
C VAL A 109 -1.87 16.89 -4.05
N ALA A 110 -2.52 18.04 -3.87
CA ALA A 110 -3.57 18.46 -4.77
C ALA A 110 -2.94 18.84 -6.12
N ARG A 111 -3.51 18.31 -7.20
CA ARG A 111 -3.04 18.63 -8.53
C ARG A 111 -4.02 19.58 -9.18
N ALA A 112 -3.48 20.62 -9.81
CA ALA A 112 -4.29 21.48 -10.63
C ALA A 112 -4.74 20.68 -11.84
N ILE A 113 -6.02 20.75 -12.14
CA ILE A 113 -6.58 20.11 -13.33
C ILE A 113 -6.94 21.21 -14.29
N ASN A 114 -6.36 21.15 -15.42
CA ASN A 114 -6.63 22.13 -16.45
C ASN A 114 -7.49 21.53 -17.54
#